data_f11f839ad0c39efa7b786072f131eab7
#
_entry.id   f11f839ad0c39efa7b786072f131eab7
#
_cell.length_a   1.000
_cell.length_b   1.000
_cell.length_c   1.000
_cell.angle_alpha   90.00
_cell.angle_beta   90.00
_cell.angle_gamma   90.00
#
_symmetry.space_group_name_H-M   'P 1'
#
loop_
_entity.id
_entity.type
_entity.pdbx_description
1 polymer ?
#
loop_
_entity_poly.entity_id
_entity_poly.type
_entity_poly.pdbx_seq_one_letter_code
_entity_poly.pdbx_strand_id
1 'polypeptide(L)'
;MENLLALIEPANLLIVCVLTFIAGFLDAVVGGGGLITIPALLINFPTVAVPSLFGTNKIASLSGTSIAAYHFSKKIKFDFKILLSVGICAASASFLGAQIMNRINVNALKPLIFFILIFIAIYTFIKKDFGKNNTTNEMPINKSILLGCFLGLIIGFYDGFFGPGTGSFLIMGFIWLLGFDFLKASAYSKIINCITNFSAIVVFVSSGYFILELALILAVCNISGNYFGSKIAIKKGNEFIRIIFLIIVSIMILRYGYEIFIK
;
A
#
# COMPACT_ATOMS: atom_id res chain seq x y z
N MET A 1 0.05 -25.50 17.23
CA MET A 1 0.75 -24.54 16.36
C MET A 1 2.22 -24.65 16.74
N GLU A 2 2.98 -25.46 16.01
CA GLU A 2 4.42 -25.46 16.16
C GLU A 2 4.92 -24.06 15.84
N ASN A 3 5.87 -23.56 16.64
CA ASN A 3 6.43 -22.20 16.48
C ASN A 3 6.97 -22.01 15.07
N LEU A 4 6.18 -21.42 14.20
CA LEU A 4 6.58 -21.14 12.81
C LEU A 4 7.85 -20.26 12.79
N LEU A 5 8.05 -19.43 13.84
CA LEU A 5 9.28 -18.67 14.03
C LEU A 5 10.52 -19.55 14.23
N ALA A 6 10.38 -20.77 14.77
CA ALA A 6 11.50 -21.70 14.91
C ALA A 6 11.95 -22.31 13.57
N LEU A 7 11.09 -22.25 12.53
CA LEU A 7 11.37 -22.72 11.17
C LEU A 7 11.89 -21.59 10.25
N ILE A 8 11.87 -20.33 10.73
CA ILE A 8 12.34 -19.19 9.96
C ILE A 8 13.83 -18.98 10.20
N GLU A 9 14.62 -19.09 9.15
CA GLU A 9 16.04 -18.71 9.23
C GLU A 9 16.16 -17.26 9.70
N PRO A 10 16.97 -16.99 10.75
CA PRO A 10 17.13 -15.62 11.28
C PRO A 10 17.59 -14.60 10.23
N ALA A 11 18.36 -15.03 9.23
CA ALA A 11 18.80 -14.21 8.11
C ALA A 11 17.62 -13.72 7.25
N ASN A 12 16.67 -14.61 6.93
CA ASN A 12 15.49 -14.26 6.15
C ASN A 12 14.58 -13.29 6.91
N LEU A 13 14.41 -13.51 8.22
CA LEU A 13 13.65 -12.59 9.07
C LEU A 13 14.28 -11.20 9.10
N LEU A 14 15.60 -11.11 9.27
CA LEU A 14 16.32 -9.82 9.27
C LEU A 14 16.15 -9.09 7.94
N ILE A 15 16.30 -9.79 6.81
CA ILE A 15 16.11 -9.20 5.47
C ILE A 15 14.70 -8.63 5.34
N VAL A 16 13.67 -9.40 5.73
CA VAL A 16 12.29 -8.94 5.63
C VAL A 16 12.00 -7.77 6.57
N CYS A 17 12.58 -7.75 7.77
CA CYS A 17 12.48 -6.62 8.70
C CYS A 17 13.06 -5.32 8.09
N VAL A 18 14.26 -5.39 7.53
CA VAL A 18 14.90 -4.24 6.86
C VAL A 18 14.07 -3.77 5.67
N LEU A 19 13.61 -4.70 4.83
CA LEU A 19 12.78 -4.37 3.67
C LEU A 19 11.42 -3.80 4.11
N THR A 20 10.85 -4.29 5.21
CA THR A 20 9.58 -3.75 5.75
C THR A 20 9.75 -2.36 6.36
N PHE A 21 10.88 -2.05 6.98
CA PHE A 21 11.22 -0.69 7.40
C PHE A 21 11.30 0.26 6.19
N ILE A 22 12.04 -0.14 5.14
CA ILE A 22 12.14 0.64 3.88
C ILE A 22 10.77 0.79 3.24
N ALA A 23 9.98 -0.29 3.20
CA ALA A 23 8.62 -0.28 2.69
C ALA A 23 7.72 0.70 3.44
N GLY A 24 7.77 0.70 4.78
CA GLY A 24 7.03 1.64 5.60
C GLY A 24 7.45 3.09 5.35
N PHE A 25 8.76 3.33 5.22
CA PHE A 25 9.27 4.65 4.86
C PHE A 25 8.71 5.14 3.52
N LEU A 26 8.76 4.30 2.49
CA LEU A 26 8.22 4.63 1.17
C LEU A 26 6.70 4.72 1.16
N ASP A 27 6.04 3.85 1.94
CA ASP A 27 4.58 3.91 2.09
C ASP A 27 4.15 5.28 2.61
N ALA A 28 4.78 5.76 3.67
CA ALA A 28 4.47 7.07 4.25
C ALA A 28 4.59 8.19 3.23
N VAL A 29 5.50 8.05 2.30
CA VAL A 29 5.86 9.11 1.37
C VAL A 29 5.07 9.06 0.07
N VAL A 30 5.01 7.90 -0.57
CA VAL A 30 4.43 7.71 -1.92
C VAL A 30 3.26 6.73 -1.93
N GLY A 31 3.06 5.99 -0.83
CA GLY A 31 1.97 5.03 -0.75
C GLY A 31 2.27 3.68 -1.41
N GLY A 32 3.54 3.27 -1.52
CA GLY A 32 3.96 2.07 -2.24
C GLY A 32 4.57 0.95 -1.41
N GLY A 33 4.40 0.94 -0.08
CA GLY A 33 5.06 -0.02 0.81
C GLY A 33 4.85 -1.49 0.45
N GLY A 34 3.64 -1.86 0.09
CA GLY A 34 3.31 -3.22 -0.33
C GLY A 34 4.09 -3.73 -1.55
N LEU A 35 4.58 -2.82 -2.40
CA LEU A 35 5.44 -3.17 -3.55
C LEU A 35 6.79 -3.78 -3.14
N ILE A 36 7.22 -3.53 -1.92
CA ILE A 36 8.45 -4.09 -1.36
C ILE A 36 8.12 -5.25 -0.42
N THR A 37 7.17 -5.05 0.50
CA THR A 37 6.90 -6.03 1.56
C THR A 37 6.34 -7.34 0.99
N ILE A 38 5.38 -7.28 0.04
CA ILE A 38 4.79 -8.50 -0.52
C ILE A 38 5.83 -9.36 -1.23
N PRO A 39 6.63 -8.84 -2.17
CA PRO A 39 7.72 -9.61 -2.76
C PRO A 39 8.73 -10.14 -1.74
N ALA A 40 9.10 -9.29 -0.77
CA ALA A 40 10.02 -9.71 0.28
C ALA A 40 9.49 -10.93 1.06
N LEU A 41 8.20 -10.93 1.40
CA LEU A 41 7.54 -12.06 2.07
C LEU A 41 7.50 -13.30 1.18
N LEU A 42 7.06 -13.16 -0.07
CA LEU A 42 6.94 -14.29 -1.01
C LEU A 42 8.28 -14.98 -1.31
N ILE A 43 9.37 -14.21 -1.35
CA ILE A 43 10.70 -14.74 -1.64
C ILE A 43 11.32 -15.41 -0.42
N ASN A 44 11.17 -14.81 0.76
CA ASN A 44 11.84 -15.31 1.98
C ASN A 44 11.00 -16.38 2.72
N PHE A 45 9.70 -16.50 2.41
CA PHE A 45 8.80 -17.48 3.01
C PHE A 45 8.02 -18.27 1.93
N PRO A 46 8.70 -18.97 1.01
CA PRO A 46 8.07 -19.61 -0.15
C PRO A 46 7.15 -20.77 0.21
N THR A 47 7.32 -21.36 1.40
CA THR A 47 6.51 -22.49 1.90
C THR A 47 5.22 -22.04 2.60
N VAL A 48 5.11 -20.76 2.92
CA VAL A 48 3.93 -20.20 3.58
C VAL A 48 2.83 -19.91 2.56
N ALA A 49 1.60 -20.26 2.91
CA ALA A 49 0.43 -19.96 2.07
C ALA A 49 0.35 -18.46 1.78
N VAL A 50 0.21 -18.08 0.51
CA VAL A 50 0.21 -16.68 0.08
C VAL A 50 -0.88 -15.84 0.74
N PRO A 51 -2.12 -16.29 0.93
CA PRO A 51 -3.11 -15.52 1.69
C PRO A 51 -2.62 -15.18 3.11
N SER A 52 -1.88 -16.08 3.76
CA SER A 52 -1.33 -15.84 5.10
C SER A 52 -0.25 -14.75 5.10
N LEU A 53 0.59 -14.70 4.06
CA LEU A 53 1.57 -13.61 3.90
C LEU A 53 0.89 -12.28 3.63
N PHE A 54 -0.20 -12.28 2.86
CA PHE A 54 -0.99 -11.08 2.60
C PHE A 54 -1.69 -10.57 3.86
N GLY A 55 -2.37 -11.45 4.62
CA GLY A 55 -2.99 -11.07 5.89
C GLY A 55 -1.97 -10.52 6.89
N THR A 56 -0.81 -11.17 7.01
CA THR A 56 0.32 -10.72 7.82
C THR A 56 0.79 -9.32 7.41
N ASN A 57 0.97 -9.11 6.11
CA ASN A 57 1.35 -7.79 5.58
C ASN A 57 0.29 -6.72 5.84
N LYS A 58 -1.00 -7.03 5.73
CA LYS A 58 -2.09 -6.09 5.99
C LYS A 58 -2.07 -5.59 7.43
N ILE A 59 -1.80 -6.46 8.41
CA ILE A 59 -1.67 -6.08 9.83
C ILE A 59 -0.47 -5.14 10.02
N ALA A 60 0.69 -5.49 9.47
CA ALA A 60 1.89 -4.65 9.55
C ALA A 60 1.68 -3.30 8.85
N SER A 61 1.07 -3.30 7.66
CA SER A 61 0.81 -2.08 6.89
C SER A 61 -0.20 -1.17 7.59
N LEU A 62 -1.29 -1.69 8.14
CA LEU A 62 -2.25 -0.89 8.90
C LEU A 62 -1.56 -0.17 10.06
N SER A 63 -0.70 -0.89 10.80
CA SER A 63 0.01 -0.32 11.96
C SER A 63 0.89 0.86 11.56
N GLY A 64 1.69 0.72 10.50
CA GLY A 64 2.57 1.79 10.02
C GLY A 64 1.80 2.93 9.33
N THR A 65 0.88 2.60 8.41
CA THR A 65 0.10 3.61 7.67
C THR A 65 -0.73 4.47 8.63
N SER A 66 -1.19 3.92 9.77
CA SER A 66 -1.89 4.70 10.82
C SER A 66 -1.03 5.83 11.39
N ILE A 67 0.28 5.61 11.56
CA ILE A 67 1.22 6.66 11.99
C ILE A 67 1.36 7.75 10.93
N ALA A 68 1.50 7.36 9.66
CA ALA A 68 1.54 8.33 8.57
C ALA A 68 0.22 9.10 8.47
N ALA A 69 -0.93 8.42 8.52
CA ALA A 69 -2.26 9.04 8.53
C ALA A 69 -2.39 10.08 9.65
N TYR A 70 -1.92 9.76 10.85
CA TYR A 70 -1.92 10.69 11.99
C TYR A 70 -1.03 11.93 11.72
N HIS A 71 0.18 11.76 11.16
CA HIS A 71 1.06 12.89 10.86
C HIS A 71 0.47 13.80 9.77
N PHE A 72 -0.07 13.22 8.70
CA PHE A 72 -0.68 13.99 7.61
C PHE A 72 -1.99 14.66 8.04
N SER A 73 -2.81 14.01 8.89
CA SER A 73 -4.08 14.57 9.36
C SER A 73 -3.91 15.84 10.19
N LYS A 74 -2.78 16.01 10.83
CA LYS A 74 -2.45 17.27 11.55
C LYS A 74 -2.22 18.46 10.62
N LYS A 75 -2.01 18.23 9.32
CA LYS A 75 -1.67 19.28 8.34
C LYS A 75 -2.83 19.63 7.43
N ILE A 76 -3.86 18.81 7.35
CA ILE A 76 -4.96 18.92 6.39
C ILE A 76 -6.30 18.93 7.10
N LYS A 77 -7.17 19.83 6.67
CA LYS A 77 -8.59 19.80 7.04
C LYS A 77 -9.33 18.89 6.06
N PHE A 78 -10.00 17.87 6.61
CA PHE A 78 -10.78 16.93 5.81
C PHE A 78 -12.20 17.42 5.58
N ASP A 79 -12.72 17.18 4.38
CA ASP A 79 -14.16 17.15 4.17
C ASP A 79 -14.66 15.76 4.57
N PHE A 80 -15.36 15.70 5.70
CA PHE A 80 -15.85 14.43 6.26
C PHE A 80 -16.87 13.75 5.37
N LYS A 81 -17.64 14.48 4.54
CA LYS A 81 -18.60 13.87 3.62
C LYS A 81 -17.87 13.08 2.53
N ILE A 82 -16.85 13.68 1.94
CA ILE A 82 -16.01 13.00 0.94
C ILE A 82 -15.29 11.81 1.59
N LEU A 83 -14.63 12.02 2.72
CA LEU A 83 -13.84 10.99 3.39
C LEU A 83 -14.66 9.77 3.79
N LEU A 84 -15.83 9.99 4.39
CA LEU A 84 -16.73 8.93 4.83
C LEU A 84 -17.32 8.15 3.66
N SER A 85 -17.81 8.86 2.63
CA SER A 85 -18.40 8.22 1.46
C SER A 85 -17.39 7.36 0.70
N VAL A 86 -16.20 7.91 0.44
CA VAL A 86 -15.10 7.18 -0.20
C VAL A 86 -14.64 6.01 0.68
N GLY A 87 -14.55 6.22 1.99
CA GLY A 87 -14.13 5.20 2.95
C GLY A 87 -15.07 3.99 2.97
N ILE A 88 -16.40 4.22 3.00
CA ILE A 88 -17.40 3.13 2.96
C ILE A 88 -17.30 2.35 1.65
N CYS A 89 -17.23 3.04 0.51
CA CYS A 89 -17.09 2.40 -0.80
C CYS A 89 -15.79 1.58 -0.88
N ALA A 90 -14.67 2.14 -0.42
CA ALA A 90 -13.38 1.48 -0.44
C ALA A 90 -13.32 0.28 0.52
N ALA A 91 -13.91 0.39 1.71
CA ALA A 91 -13.98 -0.71 2.67
C ALA A 91 -14.79 -1.89 2.12
N SER A 92 -15.99 -1.63 1.58
CA SER A 92 -16.86 -2.66 1.00
C SER A 92 -16.17 -3.38 -0.16
N ALA A 93 -15.52 -2.62 -1.04
CA ALA A 93 -14.82 -3.17 -2.18
C ALA A 93 -13.55 -3.96 -1.75
N SER A 94 -12.80 -3.47 -0.74
CA SER A 94 -11.65 -4.16 -0.19
C SER A 94 -12.03 -5.49 0.48
N PHE A 95 -13.16 -5.52 1.18
CA PHE A 95 -13.71 -6.74 1.76
C PHE A 95 -13.96 -7.80 0.68
N LEU A 96 -14.61 -7.42 -0.42
CA LEU A 96 -14.85 -8.33 -1.55
C LEU A 96 -13.54 -8.77 -2.23
N GLY A 97 -12.61 -7.85 -2.43
CA GLY A 97 -11.29 -8.17 -2.99
C GLY A 97 -10.54 -9.21 -2.16
N ALA A 98 -10.50 -9.03 -0.83
CA ALA A 98 -9.85 -9.96 0.08
C ALA A 98 -10.53 -11.35 0.08
N GLN A 99 -11.86 -11.42 -0.01
CA GLN A 99 -12.56 -12.71 -0.14
C GLN A 99 -12.18 -13.47 -1.41
N ILE A 100 -12.01 -12.76 -2.53
CA ILE A 100 -11.61 -13.37 -3.80
C ILE A 100 -10.15 -13.83 -3.71
N MET A 101 -9.26 -13.03 -3.10
CA MET A 101 -7.86 -13.39 -2.91
C MET A 101 -7.69 -14.73 -2.19
N ASN A 102 -8.53 -15.02 -1.18
CA ASN A 102 -8.50 -16.28 -0.45
C ASN A 102 -8.80 -17.52 -1.30
N ARG A 103 -9.33 -17.36 -2.51
CA ARG A 103 -9.77 -18.44 -3.41
C ARG A 103 -8.87 -18.63 -4.64
N ILE A 104 -7.88 -17.76 -4.85
CA ILE A 104 -7.07 -17.75 -6.09
C ILE A 104 -5.81 -18.57 -5.94
N ASN A 105 -5.44 -19.26 -7.04
CA ASN A 105 -4.19 -19.99 -7.16
C ASN A 105 -3.02 -18.99 -7.38
N VAL A 106 -2.01 -19.12 -6.53
CA VAL A 106 -0.86 -18.22 -6.40
C VAL A 106 -0.04 -18.06 -7.67
N ASN A 107 0.06 -19.11 -8.49
CA ASN A 107 0.90 -19.07 -9.69
C ASN A 107 0.41 -18.06 -10.73
N ALA A 108 -0.87 -17.70 -10.72
CA ALA A 108 -1.42 -16.68 -11.60
C ALA A 108 -1.08 -15.23 -11.15
N LEU A 109 -0.64 -15.06 -9.90
CA LEU A 109 -0.38 -13.72 -9.34
C LEU A 109 1.01 -13.17 -9.68
N LYS A 110 2.02 -14.02 -9.83
CA LYS A 110 3.40 -13.59 -10.13
C LYS A 110 3.51 -12.73 -11.40
N PRO A 111 2.95 -13.14 -12.56
CA PRO A 111 2.94 -12.29 -13.75
C PRO A 111 2.16 -10.99 -13.54
N LEU A 112 1.02 -11.05 -12.85
CA LEU A 112 0.20 -9.86 -12.57
C LEU A 112 0.99 -8.83 -11.76
N ILE A 113 1.70 -9.27 -10.71
CA ILE A 113 2.58 -8.43 -9.89
C ILE A 113 3.62 -7.73 -10.77
N PHE A 114 4.28 -8.48 -11.64
CA PHE A 114 5.32 -7.96 -12.52
C PHE A 114 4.80 -6.86 -13.46
N PHE A 115 3.68 -7.09 -14.14
CA PHE A 115 3.08 -6.10 -15.03
C PHE A 115 2.60 -4.84 -14.30
N ILE A 116 2.02 -5.00 -13.10
CA ILE A 116 1.60 -3.86 -12.27
C ILE A 116 2.82 -3.03 -11.84
N LEU A 117 3.92 -3.68 -11.43
CA LEU A 117 5.17 -2.98 -11.07
C LEU A 117 5.72 -2.17 -12.26
N ILE A 118 5.74 -2.77 -13.44
CA ILE A 118 6.17 -2.07 -14.68
C ILE A 118 5.27 -0.86 -14.96
N PHE A 119 3.96 -1.04 -14.91
CA PHE A 119 3.00 0.03 -15.16
C PHE A 119 3.21 1.22 -14.20
N ILE A 120 3.35 0.94 -12.90
CA ILE A 120 3.60 1.96 -11.87
C ILE A 120 4.93 2.67 -12.11
N ALA A 121 6.00 1.92 -12.45
CA ALA A 121 7.31 2.49 -12.72
C ALA A 121 7.27 3.44 -13.92
N ILE A 122 6.72 2.99 -15.05
CA ILE A 122 6.57 3.79 -16.28
C ILE A 122 5.75 5.05 -15.99
N TYR A 123 4.60 4.90 -15.33
CA TYR A 123 3.74 6.02 -14.99
C TYR A 123 4.46 7.06 -14.11
N THR A 124 5.13 6.62 -13.06
CA THR A 124 5.87 7.49 -12.13
C THR A 124 7.06 8.17 -12.82
N PHE A 125 7.67 7.49 -13.79
CA PHE A 125 8.79 8.04 -14.57
C PHE A 125 8.34 9.16 -15.52
N ILE A 126 7.22 8.98 -16.21
CA ILE A 126 6.72 9.92 -17.23
C ILE A 126 6.19 11.21 -16.61
N LYS A 127 5.48 11.14 -15.47
CA LYS A 127 4.80 12.29 -14.86
C LYS A 127 5.67 13.04 -13.84
N LYS A 128 6.57 13.92 -14.34
CA LYS A 128 7.50 14.72 -13.50
C LYS A 128 6.81 15.79 -12.63
N ASP A 129 5.71 16.37 -13.10
CA ASP A 129 5.04 17.54 -12.48
C ASP A 129 3.74 17.18 -11.76
N PHE A 130 3.55 15.91 -11.46
CA PHE A 130 2.34 15.40 -10.88
C PHE A 130 2.13 15.96 -9.45
N GLY A 131 1.00 16.67 -9.23
CA GLY A 131 0.63 17.19 -7.92
C GLY A 131 1.35 18.46 -7.44
N LYS A 132 2.01 19.20 -8.33
CA LYS A 132 2.67 20.49 -7.96
C LYS A 132 1.70 21.62 -7.73
N ASN A 133 0.58 21.68 -8.44
CA ASN A 133 -0.37 22.78 -8.38
C ASN A 133 -1.75 22.30 -7.93
N ASN A 134 -2.32 23.02 -6.96
CA ASN A 134 -3.74 22.95 -6.66
C ASN A 134 -4.53 23.52 -7.83
N THR A 135 -5.05 22.68 -8.69
CA THR A 135 -6.13 23.06 -9.59
C THR A 135 -7.47 22.73 -8.92
N THR A 136 -7.69 23.29 -7.74
CA THR A 136 -9.01 23.30 -7.12
C THR A 136 -9.88 24.28 -7.90
N ASN A 137 -10.26 23.92 -9.11
CA ASN A 137 -11.55 24.36 -9.61
C ASN A 137 -12.56 23.85 -8.59
N GLU A 138 -13.41 24.73 -8.08
CA GLU A 138 -14.45 24.46 -7.11
C GLU A 138 -15.41 23.41 -7.66
N MET A 139 -14.99 22.12 -7.57
CA MET A 139 -15.83 21.04 -8.02
C MET A 139 -16.99 20.90 -7.03
N PRO A 140 -18.24 20.84 -7.50
CA PRO A 140 -19.38 20.59 -6.62
C PRO A 140 -19.17 19.36 -5.76
N ILE A 141 -19.50 19.46 -4.48
CA ILE A 141 -19.26 18.40 -3.49
C ILE A 141 -19.84 17.04 -3.93
N ASN A 142 -21.03 17.04 -4.53
CA ASN A 142 -21.69 15.83 -5.01
C ASN A 142 -20.86 15.13 -6.10
N LYS A 143 -20.23 15.89 -6.99
CA LYS A 143 -19.35 15.37 -8.03
C LYS A 143 -18.07 14.80 -7.42
N SER A 144 -17.50 15.51 -6.43
CA SER A 144 -16.32 15.01 -5.69
C SER A 144 -16.62 13.69 -4.95
N ILE A 145 -17.80 13.57 -4.34
CA ILE A 145 -18.24 12.33 -3.69
C ILE A 145 -18.38 11.21 -4.72
N LEU A 146 -19.06 11.45 -5.84
CA LEU A 146 -19.28 10.44 -6.88
C LEU A 146 -17.95 9.91 -7.44
N LEU A 147 -17.05 10.81 -7.85
CA LEU A 147 -15.75 10.44 -8.38
C LEU A 147 -14.86 9.77 -7.32
N GLY A 148 -14.93 10.26 -6.08
CA GLY A 148 -14.22 9.66 -4.96
C GLY A 148 -14.72 8.26 -4.63
N CYS A 149 -16.04 8.02 -4.63
CA CYS A 149 -16.61 6.69 -4.43
C CYS A 149 -16.23 5.73 -5.56
N PHE A 150 -16.24 6.18 -6.80
CA PHE A 150 -15.78 5.38 -7.94
C PHE A 150 -14.29 4.99 -7.77
N LEU A 151 -13.44 5.93 -7.41
CA LEU A 151 -12.03 5.68 -7.08
C LEU A 151 -11.91 4.68 -5.92
N GLY A 152 -12.68 4.91 -4.84
CA GLY A 152 -12.70 4.04 -3.66
C GLY A 152 -13.11 2.61 -3.99
N LEU A 153 -14.12 2.40 -4.83
CA LEU A 153 -14.54 1.06 -5.27
C LEU A 153 -13.44 0.34 -6.04
N ILE A 154 -12.84 0.99 -7.04
CA ILE A 154 -11.81 0.37 -7.89
C ILE A 154 -10.55 0.07 -7.09
N ILE A 155 -10.02 1.10 -6.41
CA ILE A 155 -8.75 0.95 -5.71
C ILE A 155 -8.92 0.17 -4.40
N GLY A 156 -10.08 0.29 -3.73
CA GLY A 156 -10.40 -0.52 -2.57
C GLY A 156 -10.46 -2.01 -2.91
N PHE A 157 -11.15 -2.38 -3.99
CA PHE A 157 -11.16 -3.77 -4.47
C PHE A 157 -9.75 -4.28 -4.77
N TYR A 158 -8.97 -3.49 -5.52
CA TYR A 158 -7.57 -3.81 -5.81
C TYR A 158 -6.75 -4.00 -4.53
N ASP A 159 -6.95 -3.13 -3.53
CA ASP A 159 -6.22 -3.21 -2.26
C ASP A 159 -6.55 -4.47 -1.46
N GLY A 160 -7.82 -4.83 -1.39
CA GLY A 160 -8.24 -6.06 -0.73
C GLY A 160 -7.77 -7.32 -1.45
N PHE A 161 -7.83 -7.28 -2.79
CA PHE A 161 -7.43 -8.39 -3.65
C PHE A 161 -5.91 -8.59 -3.69
N PHE A 162 -5.16 -7.49 -3.80
CA PHE A 162 -3.71 -7.54 -4.01
C PHE A 162 -2.93 -6.57 -3.12
N GLY A 163 -3.15 -5.27 -3.25
CA GLY A 163 -2.69 -4.21 -2.37
C GLY A 163 -1.38 -3.48 -2.70
N PRO A 164 -0.36 -4.06 -3.36
CA PRO A 164 0.87 -3.34 -3.64
C PRO A 164 0.63 -2.05 -4.45
N GLY A 165 1.11 -0.90 -3.94
CA GLY A 165 0.97 0.38 -4.63
C GLY A 165 -0.37 1.11 -4.44
N THR A 166 -1.30 0.55 -3.67
CA THR A 166 -2.62 1.15 -3.40
C THR A 166 -2.54 2.61 -3.00
N GLY A 167 -1.64 2.95 -2.08
CA GLY A 167 -1.46 4.33 -1.65
C GLY A 167 -1.07 5.27 -2.79
N SER A 168 -0.17 4.84 -3.68
CA SER A 168 0.22 5.62 -4.87
C SER A 168 -0.96 5.81 -5.83
N PHE A 169 -1.76 4.77 -6.06
CA PHE A 169 -2.95 4.87 -6.91
C PHE A 169 -4.01 5.78 -6.31
N LEU A 170 -4.23 5.72 -4.99
CA LEU A 170 -5.15 6.62 -4.30
C LEU A 170 -4.69 8.07 -4.41
N ILE A 171 -3.40 8.35 -4.13
CA ILE A 171 -2.83 9.71 -4.27
C ILE A 171 -3.06 10.22 -5.69
N MET A 172 -2.70 9.39 -6.68
CA MET A 172 -2.87 9.72 -8.09
C MET A 172 -4.33 9.98 -8.46
N GLY A 173 -5.24 9.12 -8.02
CA GLY A 173 -6.66 9.25 -8.28
C GLY A 173 -7.26 10.51 -7.63
N PHE A 174 -6.88 10.84 -6.40
CA PHE A 174 -7.32 12.05 -5.73
C PHE A 174 -6.81 13.32 -6.42
N ILE A 175 -5.56 13.33 -6.90
CA ILE A 175 -5.04 14.45 -7.67
C ILE A 175 -5.76 14.58 -9.01
N TRP A 176 -5.93 13.49 -9.72
CA TRP A 176 -6.45 13.49 -11.10
C TRP A 176 -7.95 13.73 -11.18
N LEU A 177 -8.71 13.03 -10.33
CA LEU A 177 -10.17 13.08 -10.38
C LEU A 177 -10.76 14.21 -9.54
N LEU A 178 -10.16 14.49 -8.38
CA LEU A 178 -10.69 15.47 -7.43
C LEU A 178 -9.91 16.80 -7.42
N GLY A 179 -8.78 16.90 -8.15
CA GLY A 179 -7.96 18.10 -8.22
C GLY A 179 -7.24 18.44 -6.91
N PHE A 180 -7.05 17.46 -6.00
CA PHE A 180 -6.34 17.69 -4.75
C PHE A 180 -4.86 17.97 -5.00
N ASP A 181 -4.25 18.82 -4.15
CA ASP A 181 -2.80 18.87 -4.08
C ASP A 181 -2.23 17.57 -3.50
N PHE A 182 -0.91 17.42 -3.67
CA PHE A 182 -0.23 16.22 -3.22
C PHE A 182 -0.39 15.97 -1.72
N LEU A 183 -0.30 17.00 -0.88
CA LEU A 183 -0.38 16.85 0.56
C LEU A 183 -1.79 16.42 1.00
N LYS A 184 -2.82 17.03 0.42
CA LYS A 184 -4.22 16.67 0.64
C LYS A 184 -4.52 15.27 0.11
N ALA A 185 -4.07 14.95 -1.10
CA ALA A 185 -4.23 13.63 -1.69
C ALA A 185 -3.54 12.54 -0.84
N SER A 186 -2.32 12.80 -0.35
CA SER A 186 -1.61 11.88 0.55
C SER A 186 -2.36 11.68 1.85
N ALA A 187 -2.87 12.74 2.48
CA ALA A 187 -3.63 12.64 3.71
C ALA A 187 -4.89 11.78 3.55
N TYR A 188 -5.70 12.04 2.51
CA TYR A 188 -6.87 11.23 2.19
C TYR A 188 -6.50 9.78 1.87
N SER A 189 -5.47 9.58 1.04
CA SER A 189 -4.98 8.25 0.67
C SER A 189 -4.59 7.42 1.89
N LYS A 190 -3.89 8.00 2.89
CA LYS A 190 -3.48 7.28 4.09
C LYS A 190 -4.68 6.82 4.92
N ILE A 191 -5.69 7.67 5.10
CA ILE A 191 -6.89 7.28 5.85
C ILE A 191 -7.67 6.21 5.09
N ILE A 192 -7.90 6.38 3.79
CA ILE A 192 -8.60 5.38 2.98
C ILE A 192 -7.83 4.05 2.97
N ASN A 193 -6.50 4.09 2.88
CA ASN A 193 -5.67 2.89 2.93
C ASN A 193 -5.72 2.20 4.31
N CYS A 194 -5.82 2.95 5.42
CA CYS A 194 -6.09 2.35 6.73
C CYS A 194 -7.44 1.64 6.76
N ILE A 195 -8.49 2.26 6.20
CA ILE A 195 -9.83 1.69 6.15
C ILE A 195 -9.85 0.40 5.30
N THR A 196 -9.22 0.40 4.12
CA THR A 196 -9.15 -0.77 3.25
C THR A 196 -8.31 -1.90 3.86
N ASN A 197 -7.17 -1.57 4.48
CA ASN A 197 -6.35 -2.56 5.20
C ASN A 197 -7.13 -3.18 6.36
N PHE A 198 -7.84 -2.37 7.16
CA PHE A 198 -8.68 -2.88 8.24
C PHE A 198 -9.77 -3.82 7.72
N SER A 199 -10.45 -3.43 6.64
CA SER A 199 -11.50 -4.24 6.01
C SER A 199 -10.94 -5.58 5.51
N ALA A 200 -9.78 -5.59 4.85
CA ALA A 200 -9.12 -6.80 4.39
C ALA A 200 -8.65 -7.69 5.55
N ILE A 201 -8.12 -7.10 6.65
CA ILE A 201 -7.72 -7.83 7.85
C ILE A 201 -8.90 -8.61 8.42
N VAL A 202 -10.10 -8.04 8.48
CA VAL A 202 -11.29 -8.75 8.96
C VAL A 202 -11.50 -10.05 8.18
N VAL A 203 -11.31 -10.03 6.86
CA VAL A 203 -11.45 -11.21 5.99
C VAL A 203 -10.32 -12.21 6.23
N PHE A 204 -9.06 -11.76 6.21
CA PHE A 204 -7.92 -12.66 6.37
C PHE A 204 -7.90 -13.31 7.77
N VAL A 205 -8.19 -12.54 8.82
CA VAL A 205 -8.22 -13.04 10.20
C VAL A 205 -9.38 -14.02 10.41
N SER A 206 -10.58 -13.71 9.92
CA SER A 206 -11.72 -14.62 10.02
C SER A 206 -11.51 -15.93 9.24
N SER A 207 -10.66 -15.92 8.22
CA SER A 207 -10.30 -17.10 7.43
C SER A 207 -9.07 -17.83 7.98
N GLY A 208 -8.43 -17.35 9.06
CA GLY A 208 -7.21 -17.93 9.63
C GLY A 208 -5.93 -17.68 8.81
N TYR A 209 -5.97 -16.77 7.85
CA TYR A 209 -4.86 -16.46 6.96
C TYR A 209 -4.01 -15.28 7.49
N PHE A 210 -3.25 -15.51 8.55
CA PHE A 210 -2.26 -14.58 9.08
C PHE A 210 -1.28 -15.32 10.00
N ILE A 211 -0.12 -14.72 10.23
CA ILE A 211 0.90 -15.18 11.17
C ILE A 211 1.13 -14.05 12.16
N LEU A 212 0.55 -14.14 13.36
CA LEU A 212 0.52 -13.04 14.31
C LEU A 212 1.91 -12.59 14.74
N GLU A 213 2.79 -13.54 15.08
CA GLU A 213 4.14 -13.23 15.55
C GLU A 213 4.95 -12.47 14.49
N LEU A 214 4.89 -12.93 13.24
CA LEU A 214 5.53 -12.26 12.11
C LEU A 214 4.90 -10.89 11.87
N ALA A 215 3.57 -10.79 11.92
CA ALA A 215 2.84 -9.54 11.76
C ALA A 215 3.25 -8.48 12.78
N LEU A 216 3.42 -8.87 14.05
CA LEU A 216 3.84 -7.95 15.12
C LEU A 216 5.29 -7.46 14.92
N ILE A 217 6.21 -8.35 14.55
CA ILE A 217 7.60 -7.97 14.25
C ILE A 217 7.62 -6.98 13.08
N LEU A 218 6.94 -7.31 11.99
CA LEU A 218 6.87 -6.45 10.82
C LEU A 218 6.12 -5.14 11.09
N ALA A 219 5.13 -5.13 11.98
CA ALA A 219 4.44 -3.92 12.41
C ALA A 219 5.39 -2.92 13.05
N VAL A 220 6.30 -3.35 13.94
CA VAL A 220 7.31 -2.48 14.56
C VAL A 220 8.22 -1.86 13.50
N CYS A 221 8.68 -2.66 12.54
CA CYS A 221 9.53 -2.19 11.43
C CYS A 221 8.76 -1.19 10.54
N ASN A 222 7.51 -1.51 10.20
CA ASN A 222 6.67 -0.67 9.36
C ASN A 222 6.29 0.65 10.03
N ILE A 223 5.95 0.63 11.33
CA ILE A 223 5.70 1.82 12.16
C ILE A 223 6.93 2.74 12.13
N SER A 224 8.11 2.17 12.39
CA SER A 224 9.37 2.92 12.41
C SER A 224 9.63 3.57 11.05
N GLY A 225 9.48 2.81 9.96
CA GLY A 225 9.61 3.33 8.60
C GLY A 225 8.62 4.45 8.30
N ASN A 226 7.34 4.26 8.60
CA ASN A 226 6.30 5.26 8.38
C ASN A 226 6.51 6.54 9.22
N TYR A 227 7.00 6.40 10.45
CA TYR A 227 7.31 7.55 11.30
C TYR A 227 8.38 8.45 10.68
N PHE A 228 9.49 7.88 10.24
CA PHE A 228 10.56 8.65 9.60
C PHE A 228 10.15 9.13 8.21
N GLY A 229 9.51 8.28 7.42
CA GLY A 229 9.06 8.59 6.08
C GLY A 229 8.08 9.75 6.04
N SER A 230 7.06 9.76 6.89
CA SER A 230 6.06 10.83 6.93
C SER A 230 6.65 12.18 7.35
N LYS A 231 7.59 12.19 8.31
CA LYS A 231 8.30 13.43 8.69
C LYS A 231 9.15 14.00 7.56
N ILE A 232 9.85 13.14 6.83
CA ILE A 232 10.68 13.54 5.69
C ILE A 232 9.82 13.97 4.51
N ALA A 233 8.71 13.26 4.23
CA ALA A 233 7.77 13.62 3.19
C ALA A 233 7.22 15.03 3.36
N ILE A 234 6.78 15.34 4.58
CA ILE A 234 6.25 16.67 4.91
C ILE A 234 7.33 17.75 4.77
N LYS A 235 8.61 17.41 5.01
CA LYS A 235 9.72 18.38 4.99
C LYS A 235 10.38 18.57 3.62
N LYS A 236 10.61 17.49 2.85
CA LYS A 236 11.42 17.52 1.60
C LYS A 236 10.60 17.54 0.30
N GLY A 237 9.31 17.22 0.37
CA GLY A 237 8.44 17.25 -0.82
C GLY A 237 8.70 16.08 -1.80
N ASN A 238 8.05 16.19 -2.97
CA ASN A 238 7.84 15.09 -3.92
C ASN A 238 9.09 14.55 -4.62
N GLU A 239 10.04 15.42 -4.97
CA GLU A 239 11.09 15.06 -5.94
C GLU A 239 12.06 14.02 -5.41
N PHE A 240 12.56 14.23 -4.19
CA PHE A 240 13.45 13.28 -3.51
C PHE A 240 12.84 11.89 -3.38
N ILE A 241 11.57 11.85 -3.07
CA ILE A 241 10.82 10.63 -2.78
C ILE A 241 10.55 9.85 -4.05
N ARG A 242 10.22 10.55 -5.12
CA ARG A 242 10.03 9.97 -6.44
C ARG A 242 11.30 9.26 -6.92
N ILE A 243 12.49 9.87 -6.72
CA ILE A 243 13.75 9.26 -7.11
C ILE A 243 14.00 7.96 -6.34
N ILE A 244 13.83 7.95 -5.01
CA ILE A 244 14.01 6.74 -4.20
C ILE A 244 13.00 5.66 -4.60
N PHE A 245 11.74 6.04 -4.83
CA PHE A 245 10.71 5.11 -5.29
C PHE A 245 11.10 4.44 -6.60
N LEU A 246 11.53 5.23 -7.62
CA LEU A 246 11.95 4.70 -8.91
C LEU A 246 13.15 3.75 -8.80
N ILE A 247 14.13 4.07 -7.98
CA ILE A 247 15.28 3.18 -7.75
C ILE A 247 14.82 1.84 -7.20
N ILE A 248 13.99 1.85 -6.15
CA ILE A 248 13.57 0.61 -5.48
C ILE A 248 12.66 -0.22 -6.40
N VAL A 249 11.68 0.41 -7.07
CA VAL A 249 10.79 -0.30 -8.00
C VAL A 249 11.58 -0.87 -9.17
N SER A 250 12.60 -0.15 -9.70
CA SER A 250 13.47 -0.67 -10.75
C SER A 250 14.24 -1.91 -10.32
N ILE A 251 14.81 -1.91 -9.11
CA ILE A 251 15.49 -3.08 -8.54
C ILE A 251 14.53 -4.27 -8.44
N MET A 252 13.28 -4.03 -8.02
CA MET A 252 12.29 -5.08 -7.89
C MET A 252 11.82 -5.64 -9.24
N ILE A 253 11.63 -4.78 -10.25
CA ILE A 253 11.30 -5.21 -11.63
C ILE A 253 12.41 -6.12 -12.17
N LEU A 254 13.68 -5.73 -12.00
CA LEU A 254 14.80 -6.54 -12.44
C LEU A 254 14.82 -7.91 -11.73
N ARG A 255 14.59 -7.96 -10.44
CA ARG A 255 14.55 -9.19 -9.65
C ARG A 255 13.39 -10.10 -10.06
N TYR A 256 12.17 -9.57 -10.19
CA TYR A 256 11.00 -10.35 -10.64
C TYR A 256 11.13 -10.79 -12.10
N GLY A 257 11.67 -9.92 -12.97
CA GLY A 257 11.95 -10.29 -14.34
C GLY A 257 12.93 -11.45 -14.42
N TYR A 258 14.00 -11.41 -13.63
CA TYR A 258 14.94 -12.54 -13.54
C TYR A 258 14.25 -13.85 -13.09
N GLU A 259 13.39 -13.78 -12.06
CA GLU A 259 12.69 -14.96 -11.52
C GLU A 259 11.67 -15.55 -12.51
N ILE A 260 11.01 -14.71 -13.32
CA ILE A 260 9.96 -15.14 -14.26
C ILE A 260 10.54 -15.64 -15.59
N PHE A 261 11.61 -15.01 -16.10
CA PHE A 261 12.10 -15.28 -17.44
C PHE A 261 13.38 -16.11 -17.48
N ILE A 262 14.11 -16.24 -16.38
CA ILE A 262 15.43 -16.90 -16.39
C ILE A 262 15.45 -18.13 -15.45
N LYS A 263 14.56 -18.20 -14.46
CA LYS A 263 14.45 -19.29 -13.51
C LYS A 263 13.10 -20.00 -13.62
#